data_5299e414eb8b6ce3b3b852707ed39eeb
#
_entry.id   5299e414eb8b6ce3b3b852707ed39eeb
#
_cell.length_a   1.000
_cell.length_b   1.000
_cell.length_c   1.000
_cell.angle_alpha   90.00
_cell.angle_beta   90.00
_cell.angle_gamma   90.00
#
_symmetry.space_group_name_H-M   'P 1'
#
loop_
_entity.id
_entity.type
_entity.pdbx_description
1 polymer ?
#
loop_
_entity_poly.entity_id
_entity_poly.type
_entity_poly.pdbx_seq_one_letter_code
_entity_poly.pdbx_strand_id
1 'polypeptide(L)'
;MKKIILVLLFSCLGLNMGWAQSILSFKQEKDRVLFTTANGELQLYPLANNAIRVKFVKQQPTMPEWIYAETPTPAYKIKKEKGLVSVCLSNLKAQVDMQTGKITFLSPKGDVLLMEKERELSPSSVQNMKTFCAMQAFHSTKDEALFGLGQFQDGYLNVRGLSRRLTQVNTQISIPFIMSNKGYGILWNNYGLTDFNPADHKINLVHKGTSGDAVVVDVTSTEGRKKEVRSSSIFAASITVPAAGCYSIMLDVGQPMARKHHLRIGDKTVFDMSNVWLPPTTSAIIELEAGVHKIEAELEKDDQPTVYFKEVEDETVFRSPTADCIDYTFFAGNADDVIAAYRNTTGEVPMMPKWALGYIHCRERFNTQQEIIQTATRFRKDSLPMDLIVQDWQYWGKLGWNAMQFDKTNYPDPKKLVDDLHAIDARLMLSVWSKIDPKSEVGQIMSTKGYYIPNTSWVDFFNPEAAACYWENFSKRLLKPYGIDAWWQDATEPENDDLVGKKIWNGTMPGELFRNTYPLLVNKVVYEGSRRDVPNKRVMILTRSAFPGMQRYSTATWSGDVGHDWETLRRQIVGGLGMTVSGLPWWTYDA
;
A
#
# COMPACT_ATOMS: atom_id res chain seq x y z
N MET A 1 -1.28 -24.75 62.26
CA MET A 1 -2.13 -23.61 61.89
C MET A 1 -1.75 -23.18 60.47
N LYS A 2 -2.50 -23.68 59.45
CA LYS A 2 -2.31 -23.31 58.05
C LYS A 2 -3.19 -22.10 57.75
N LYS A 3 -2.60 -20.96 57.38
CA LYS A 3 -3.33 -19.80 56.89
C LYS A 3 -3.64 -20.02 55.44
N ILE A 4 -4.91 -20.13 55.13
CA ILE A 4 -5.45 -20.12 53.75
C ILE A 4 -5.54 -18.66 53.35
N ILE A 5 -4.77 -18.25 52.34
CA ILE A 5 -4.90 -16.95 51.67
C ILE A 5 -5.94 -17.13 50.55
N LEU A 6 -7.10 -16.54 50.75
CA LEU A 6 -8.19 -16.44 49.75
C LEU A 6 -7.81 -15.33 48.75
N VAL A 7 -7.37 -15.70 47.56
CA VAL A 7 -7.18 -14.75 46.44
C VAL A 7 -8.53 -14.54 45.77
N LEU A 8 -9.16 -13.39 46.03
CA LEU A 8 -10.32 -12.91 45.30
C LEU A 8 -9.88 -12.47 43.91
N LEU A 9 -10.13 -13.31 42.92
CA LEU A 9 -10.11 -12.93 41.52
C LEU A 9 -11.31 -12.00 41.25
N PHE A 10 -11.07 -10.70 41.20
CA PHE A 10 -11.98 -9.75 40.58
C PHE A 10 -11.90 -9.96 39.06
N SER A 11 -12.85 -10.72 38.52
CA SER A 11 -13.15 -10.71 37.08
C SER A 11 -13.81 -9.35 36.77
N CYS A 12 -13.02 -8.40 36.31
CA CYS A 12 -13.55 -7.24 35.61
C CYS A 12 -14.17 -7.73 34.29
N LEU A 13 -15.43 -8.12 34.32
CA LEU A 13 -16.32 -8.06 33.16
C LEU A 13 -16.44 -6.57 32.80
N GLY A 14 -15.51 -6.10 31.97
CA GLY A 14 -15.66 -4.83 31.28
C GLY A 14 -16.83 -4.95 30.33
N LEU A 15 -17.99 -4.51 30.76
CA LEU A 15 -19.05 -4.09 29.87
C LEU A 15 -18.46 -2.99 28.99
N ASN A 16 -18.01 -3.35 27.79
CA ASN A 16 -17.76 -2.42 26.70
C ASN A 16 -19.10 -1.80 26.30
N MET A 17 -19.59 -0.86 27.13
CA MET A 17 -20.54 0.14 26.66
C MET A 17 -19.76 1.00 25.66
N GLY A 18 -19.93 0.75 24.37
CA GLY A 18 -19.51 1.67 23.34
C GLY A 18 -20.02 3.06 23.71
N TRP A 19 -19.13 3.96 24.08
CA TRP A 19 -19.48 5.30 24.50
C TRP A 19 -20.07 6.00 23.29
N ALA A 20 -21.39 6.12 23.26
CA ALA A 20 -22.08 6.97 22.31
C ALA A 20 -21.45 8.37 22.41
N GLN A 21 -20.81 8.82 21.33
CA GLN A 21 -20.18 10.14 21.26
C GLN A 21 -21.27 11.17 20.95
N SER A 22 -22.17 11.41 21.92
CA SER A 22 -23.26 12.38 21.72
C SER A 22 -22.70 13.74 21.30
N ILE A 23 -23.39 14.35 20.33
CA ILE A 23 -23.04 15.67 19.81
C ILE A 23 -23.63 16.74 20.74
N LEU A 24 -22.76 17.56 21.31
CA LEU A 24 -23.12 18.66 22.20
C LEU A 24 -23.59 19.89 21.42
N SER A 25 -22.92 20.18 20.30
CA SER A 25 -23.25 21.31 19.42
C SER A 25 -22.73 21.07 18.03
N PHE A 26 -23.20 21.85 17.05
CA PHE A 26 -22.57 21.88 15.73
C PHE A 26 -22.47 23.33 15.21
N LYS A 27 -21.50 23.55 14.31
CA LYS A 27 -21.24 24.81 13.65
C LYS A 27 -20.97 24.57 12.17
N GLN A 28 -21.61 25.34 11.31
CA GLN A 28 -21.27 25.39 9.89
C GLN A 28 -20.14 26.39 9.67
N GLU A 29 -19.07 25.98 9.00
CA GLU A 29 -18.01 26.83 8.48
C GLU A 29 -18.08 26.90 6.95
N LYS A 30 -17.17 27.63 6.31
CA LYS A 30 -17.18 27.82 4.86
C LYS A 30 -16.94 26.51 4.10
N ASP A 31 -16.04 25.68 4.61
CA ASP A 31 -15.50 24.47 3.98
C ASP A 31 -15.90 23.18 4.68
N ARG A 32 -16.56 23.25 5.85
CA ARG A 32 -16.88 22.08 6.67
C ARG A 32 -18.02 22.33 7.67
N VAL A 33 -18.47 21.24 8.27
CA VAL A 33 -19.35 21.26 9.42
C VAL A 33 -18.65 20.58 10.59
N LEU A 34 -18.59 21.29 11.74
CA LEU A 34 -17.98 20.84 12.98
C LEU A 34 -19.05 20.36 13.93
N PHE A 35 -18.85 19.21 14.57
CA PHE A 35 -19.73 18.64 15.60
C PHE A 35 -18.89 18.40 16.85
N THR A 36 -19.16 19.16 17.90
CA THR A 36 -18.46 19.05 19.18
C THR A 36 -19.01 17.89 19.99
N THR A 37 -18.13 17.03 20.50
CA THR A 37 -18.46 15.95 21.45
C THR A 37 -17.75 16.19 22.78
N ALA A 38 -18.04 15.39 23.80
CA ALA A 38 -17.34 15.48 25.08
C ALA A 38 -15.83 15.12 24.97
N ASN A 39 -15.43 14.30 23.98
CA ASN A 39 -14.11 13.70 23.89
C ASN A 39 -13.37 14.00 22.57
N GLY A 40 -13.82 14.99 21.80
CA GLY A 40 -13.24 15.34 20.52
C GLY A 40 -14.20 16.07 19.62
N GLU A 41 -13.83 16.21 18.36
CA GLU A 41 -14.60 16.91 17.35
C GLU A 41 -14.75 16.05 16.09
N LEU A 42 -16.00 15.88 15.63
CA LEU A 42 -16.33 15.27 14.35
C LEU A 42 -16.44 16.37 13.29
N GLN A 43 -15.72 16.22 12.20
CA GLN A 43 -15.61 17.21 11.13
C GLN A 43 -16.03 16.58 9.80
N LEU A 44 -16.96 17.20 9.09
CA LEU A 44 -17.42 16.77 7.77
C LEU A 44 -17.01 17.81 6.72
N TYR A 45 -16.16 17.42 5.77
CA TYR A 45 -15.70 18.26 4.68
C TYR A 45 -16.36 17.84 3.36
N PRO A 46 -17.26 18.64 2.79
CA PRO A 46 -17.73 18.45 1.43
C PRO A 46 -16.56 18.63 0.43
N LEU A 47 -16.19 17.58 -0.31
CA LEU A 47 -15.07 17.61 -1.26
C LEU A 47 -15.53 17.65 -2.72
N ALA A 48 -16.64 16.98 -3.04
CA ALA A 48 -17.28 16.96 -4.35
C ALA A 48 -18.79 16.83 -4.18
N ASN A 49 -19.57 16.96 -5.25
CA ASN A 49 -21.02 16.82 -5.22
C ASN A 49 -21.51 15.48 -4.66
N ASN A 50 -20.67 14.47 -4.67
CA ASN A 50 -20.92 13.10 -4.22
C ASN A 50 -19.83 12.58 -3.26
N ALA A 51 -19.02 13.46 -2.66
CA ALA A 51 -17.93 13.05 -1.76
C ALA A 51 -17.89 13.91 -0.49
N ILE A 52 -17.79 13.26 0.67
CA ILE A 52 -17.61 13.88 1.99
C ILE A 52 -16.45 13.18 2.70
N ARG A 53 -15.47 13.98 3.14
CA ARG A 53 -14.41 13.53 4.05
C ARG A 53 -14.89 13.70 5.49
N VAL A 54 -14.65 12.70 6.30
CA VAL A 54 -15.00 12.64 7.71
C VAL A 54 -13.71 12.55 8.51
N LYS A 55 -13.53 13.48 9.46
CA LYS A 55 -12.46 13.41 10.46
C LYS A 55 -13.05 13.34 11.86
N PHE A 56 -12.46 12.52 12.72
CA PHE A 56 -12.68 12.60 14.16
C PHE A 56 -11.35 12.86 14.85
N VAL A 57 -11.26 14.00 15.55
CA VAL A 57 -10.04 14.50 16.16
C VAL A 57 -10.20 14.67 17.67
N LYS A 58 -9.18 14.31 18.44
CA LYS A 58 -9.09 14.60 19.89
C LYS A 58 -8.10 15.73 20.19
N GLN A 59 -7.22 16.00 19.22
CA GLN A 59 -6.27 17.11 19.22
C GLN A 59 -6.06 17.56 17.78
N GLN A 60 -5.41 18.72 17.59
CA GLN A 60 -5.08 19.19 16.25
C GLN A 60 -4.20 18.17 15.54
N PRO A 61 -4.60 17.64 14.37
CA PRO A 61 -3.76 16.74 13.57
C PRO A 61 -2.46 17.43 13.14
N THR A 62 -1.37 16.67 13.13
CA THR A 62 -0.02 17.15 12.77
C THR A 62 0.54 16.52 11.52
N MET A 63 -0.10 15.46 11.02
CA MET A 63 0.34 14.79 9.78
C MET A 63 0.08 15.67 8.56
N PRO A 64 1.02 15.73 7.60
CA PRO A 64 0.86 16.52 6.38
C PRO A 64 -0.23 15.94 5.47
N GLU A 65 -0.86 16.81 4.68
CA GLU A 65 -1.88 16.43 3.70
C GLU A 65 -1.22 16.10 2.35
N TRP A 66 -0.87 14.83 2.11
CA TRP A 66 -0.19 14.42 0.88
C TRP A 66 -1.13 13.83 -0.17
N ILE A 67 -2.29 13.30 0.24
CA ILE A 67 -3.20 12.59 -0.65
C ILE A 67 -4.12 13.55 -1.40
N TYR A 68 -4.75 14.46 -0.67
CA TYR A 68 -5.78 15.31 -1.23
C TYR A 68 -5.19 16.44 -2.08
N ALA A 69 -5.84 16.69 -3.22
CA ALA A 69 -5.61 17.88 -4.04
C ALA A 69 -6.45 19.04 -3.53
N GLU A 70 -5.98 20.26 -3.75
CA GLU A 70 -6.80 21.45 -3.49
C GLU A 70 -7.97 21.49 -4.48
N THR A 71 -9.18 21.43 -3.96
CA THR A 71 -10.42 21.52 -4.74
C THR A 71 -11.35 22.55 -4.13
N PRO A 72 -12.12 23.29 -4.94
CA PRO A 72 -13.15 24.18 -4.42
C PRO A 72 -14.21 23.40 -3.63
N THR A 73 -14.61 23.90 -2.47
CA THR A 73 -15.70 23.31 -1.71
C THR A 73 -17.00 23.42 -2.51
N PRO A 74 -17.71 22.31 -2.77
CA PRO A 74 -18.99 22.32 -3.47
C PRO A 74 -20.08 23.01 -2.63
N ALA A 75 -21.14 23.47 -3.29
CA ALA A 75 -22.30 24.00 -2.58
C ALA A 75 -22.98 22.90 -1.76
N TYR A 76 -23.29 23.21 -0.50
CA TYR A 76 -23.99 22.29 0.39
C TYR A 76 -24.99 23.02 1.30
N LYS A 77 -25.96 22.27 1.82
CA LYS A 77 -26.98 22.77 2.74
C LYS A 77 -27.02 21.95 4.01
N ILE A 78 -27.31 22.60 5.13
CA ILE A 78 -27.56 21.92 6.41
C ILE A 78 -29.07 21.85 6.64
N LYS A 79 -29.55 20.65 7.01
CA LYS A 79 -30.91 20.44 7.50
C LYS A 79 -30.86 19.84 8.90
N LYS A 80 -31.71 20.34 9.82
CA LYS A 80 -31.83 19.83 11.18
C LYS A 80 -33.29 19.36 11.41
N GLU A 81 -33.43 18.09 11.75
CA GLU A 81 -34.73 17.47 11.96
C GLU A 81 -34.62 16.42 13.09
N LYS A 82 -35.51 16.52 14.13
CA LYS A 82 -35.71 15.47 15.15
C LYS A 82 -34.41 14.80 15.69
N GLY A 83 -33.43 15.59 16.10
CA GLY A 83 -32.17 15.04 16.63
C GLY A 83 -31.14 14.59 15.58
N LEU A 84 -31.41 14.84 14.30
CA LEU A 84 -30.52 14.57 13.18
C LEU A 84 -30.03 15.86 12.53
N VAL A 85 -28.78 15.92 12.15
CA VAL A 85 -28.21 17.01 11.33
C VAL A 85 -27.70 16.43 10.04
N SER A 86 -28.20 16.93 8.92
CA SER A 86 -27.81 16.44 7.59
C SER A 86 -26.99 17.46 6.84
N VAL A 87 -25.84 17.04 6.31
CA VAL A 87 -25.03 17.76 5.32
C VAL A 87 -25.47 17.26 3.95
N CYS A 88 -26.13 18.13 3.17
CA CYS A 88 -26.76 17.78 1.91
C CYS A 88 -25.96 18.36 0.74
N LEU A 89 -25.39 17.52 -0.06
CA LEU A 89 -24.81 17.79 -1.38
C LEU A 89 -25.84 17.49 -2.49
N SER A 90 -25.54 17.75 -3.75
CA SER A 90 -26.43 17.44 -4.86
C SER A 90 -26.64 15.93 -5.05
N ASN A 91 -25.59 15.12 -4.83
CA ASN A 91 -25.62 13.66 -5.09
C ASN A 91 -25.35 12.81 -3.85
N LEU A 92 -25.27 13.41 -2.66
CA LEU A 92 -25.00 12.72 -1.41
C LEU A 92 -25.59 13.49 -0.23
N LYS A 93 -26.11 12.77 0.75
CA LYS A 93 -26.50 13.31 2.05
C LYS A 93 -25.79 12.52 3.17
N ALA A 94 -25.04 13.21 4.03
CA ALA A 94 -24.51 12.64 5.27
C ALA A 94 -25.38 13.11 6.44
N GLN A 95 -25.97 12.16 7.16
CA GLN A 95 -26.88 12.42 8.27
C GLN A 95 -26.21 12.00 9.57
N VAL A 96 -25.96 12.96 10.45
CA VAL A 96 -25.35 12.77 11.77
C VAL A 96 -26.46 12.66 12.83
N ASP A 97 -26.48 11.56 13.55
CA ASP A 97 -27.34 11.39 14.73
C ASP A 97 -26.72 12.13 15.92
N MET A 98 -27.47 13.08 16.48
CA MET A 98 -26.97 13.93 17.56
C MET A 98 -26.80 13.20 18.90
N GLN A 99 -27.51 12.08 19.09
CA GLN A 99 -27.41 11.28 20.30
C GLN A 99 -26.21 10.34 20.28
N THR A 100 -25.89 9.75 19.11
CA THR A 100 -24.84 8.72 18.98
C THR A 100 -23.59 9.24 18.30
N GLY A 101 -23.65 10.35 17.57
CA GLY A 101 -22.57 10.87 16.74
C GLY A 101 -22.28 10.02 15.49
N LYS A 102 -23.08 8.99 15.21
CA LYS A 102 -22.91 8.11 14.04
C LYS A 102 -23.44 8.79 12.78
N ILE A 103 -22.80 8.44 11.65
CA ILE A 103 -23.17 8.97 10.34
C ILE A 103 -23.88 7.88 9.52
N THR A 104 -24.99 8.27 8.89
CA THR A 104 -25.63 7.51 7.83
C THR A 104 -25.47 8.26 6.50
N PHE A 105 -24.91 7.60 5.51
CA PHE A 105 -24.80 8.12 4.15
C PHE A 105 -25.99 7.67 3.32
N LEU A 106 -26.62 8.63 2.63
CA LEU A 106 -27.87 8.42 1.91
C LEU A 106 -27.76 8.95 0.48
N SER A 107 -28.46 8.29 -0.43
CA SER A 107 -28.71 8.84 -1.77
C SER A 107 -29.52 10.14 -1.68
N PRO A 108 -29.58 10.96 -2.75
CA PRO A 108 -30.49 12.13 -2.76
C PRO A 108 -31.96 11.78 -2.55
N LYS A 109 -32.36 10.54 -2.91
CA LYS A 109 -33.73 10.02 -2.72
C LYS A 109 -34.01 9.56 -1.29
N GLY A 110 -32.96 9.39 -0.46
CA GLY A 110 -33.07 8.96 0.92
C GLY A 110 -32.78 7.46 1.14
N ASP A 111 -32.32 6.74 0.12
CA ASP A 111 -31.91 5.34 0.28
C ASP A 111 -30.61 5.28 1.06
N VAL A 112 -30.50 4.36 2.00
CA VAL A 112 -29.28 4.15 2.78
C VAL A 112 -28.22 3.50 1.90
N LEU A 113 -27.06 4.17 1.76
CA LEU A 113 -25.88 3.66 1.07
C LEU A 113 -24.93 2.96 2.05
N LEU A 114 -24.67 3.59 3.22
CA LEU A 114 -23.80 3.05 4.25
C LEU A 114 -24.14 3.65 5.61
N MET A 115 -23.96 2.87 6.68
CA MET A 115 -24.07 3.32 8.07
C MET A 115 -22.79 3.03 8.83
N GLU A 116 -22.32 3.99 9.62
CA GLU A 116 -21.29 3.73 10.63
C GLU A 116 -21.82 2.80 11.72
N LYS A 117 -20.98 1.81 12.12
CA LYS A 117 -21.27 0.89 13.22
C LYS A 117 -20.57 1.34 14.50
N GLU A 118 -19.27 1.59 14.43
CA GLU A 118 -18.44 1.96 15.57
C GLU A 118 -17.28 2.86 15.14
N ARG A 119 -16.89 3.78 16.01
CA ARG A 119 -15.76 4.67 15.85
C ARG A 119 -14.96 4.70 17.15
N GLU A 120 -13.65 4.39 17.07
CA GLU A 120 -12.77 4.44 18.23
C GLU A 120 -11.45 5.14 17.87
N LEU A 121 -11.05 6.10 18.71
CA LEU A 121 -9.75 6.73 18.67
C LEU A 121 -9.14 6.63 20.06
N SER A 122 -8.34 5.59 20.31
CA SER A 122 -7.74 5.27 21.61
C SER A 122 -6.26 5.67 21.66
N PRO A 123 -5.75 6.11 22.83
CA PRO A 123 -4.34 6.45 23.00
C PRO A 123 -3.43 5.27 22.66
N SER A 124 -2.37 5.53 21.94
CA SER A 124 -1.33 4.58 21.54
C SER A 124 0.05 5.24 21.61
N SER A 125 1.09 4.49 21.35
CA SER A 125 2.45 5.02 21.25
C SER A 125 3.31 4.18 20.31
N VAL A 126 4.25 4.83 19.63
CA VAL A 126 5.25 4.19 18.77
C VAL A 126 6.60 4.85 18.99
N GLN A 127 7.65 4.05 19.23
CA GLN A 127 9.02 4.55 19.49
C GLN A 127 9.05 5.70 20.53
N ASN A 128 8.26 5.60 21.61
CA ASN A 128 8.07 6.62 22.66
C ASN A 128 7.34 7.91 22.22
N MET A 129 6.84 8.00 20.98
CA MET A 129 5.97 9.09 20.54
C MET A 129 4.51 8.73 20.82
N LYS A 130 3.77 9.65 21.45
CA LYS A 130 2.33 9.50 21.66
C LYS A 130 1.59 9.59 20.33
N THR A 131 0.66 8.69 20.11
CA THR A 131 -0.19 8.61 18.91
C THR A 131 -1.54 8.04 19.33
N PHE A 132 -2.38 7.69 18.36
CA PHE A 132 -3.63 6.99 18.58
C PHE A 132 -3.68 5.70 17.77
N CYS A 133 -4.47 4.73 18.24
CA CYS A 133 -5.04 3.68 17.44
C CYS A 133 -6.38 4.18 16.91
N ALA A 134 -6.55 4.21 15.59
CA ALA A 134 -7.77 4.65 14.94
C ALA A 134 -8.54 3.45 14.37
N MET A 135 -9.82 3.35 14.68
CA MET A 135 -10.69 2.29 14.17
C MET A 135 -12.04 2.88 13.74
N GLN A 136 -12.50 2.44 12.57
CA GLN A 136 -13.84 2.74 12.05
C GLN A 136 -14.45 1.46 11.50
N ALA A 137 -15.62 1.11 12.02
CA ALA A 137 -16.46 0.02 11.53
C ALA A 137 -17.70 0.55 10.83
N PHE A 138 -18.13 -0.13 9.78
CA PHE A 138 -19.34 0.13 9.02
C PHE A 138 -20.20 -1.13 8.96
N HIS A 139 -21.51 -0.97 8.86
CA HIS A 139 -22.39 -2.09 8.55
C HIS A 139 -22.16 -2.56 7.12
N SER A 140 -22.11 -3.87 6.91
CA SER A 140 -21.98 -4.51 5.61
C SER A 140 -22.96 -5.65 5.50
N THR A 141 -23.71 -5.74 4.41
CA THR A 141 -24.73 -6.78 4.23
C THR A 141 -24.14 -8.02 3.56
N LYS A 142 -24.77 -9.19 3.75
CA LYS A 142 -24.26 -10.47 3.18
C LYS A 142 -24.21 -10.49 1.66
N ASP A 143 -25.08 -9.72 0.99
CA ASP A 143 -25.16 -9.58 -0.46
C ASP A 143 -24.26 -8.45 -1.01
N GLU A 144 -23.45 -7.82 -0.16
CA GLU A 144 -22.48 -6.84 -0.55
C GLU A 144 -21.21 -7.50 -1.10
N ALA A 145 -20.65 -6.90 -2.15
CA ALA A 145 -19.33 -7.22 -2.66
C ALA A 145 -18.44 -5.98 -2.58
N LEU A 146 -17.24 -6.15 -2.04
CA LEU A 146 -16.24 -5.09 -1.88
C LEU A 146 -15.03 -5.39 -2.76
N PHE A 147 -14.53 -4.38 -3.46
CA PHE A 147 -13.42 -4.48 -4.40
C PHE A 147 -12.35 -3.43 -4.06
N GLY A 148 -11.09 -3.68 -4.39
CA GLY A 148 -10.01 -2.71 -4.20
C GLY A 148 -8.91 -3.19 -3.26
N LEU A 149 -8.42 -2.31 -2.38
CA LEU A 149 -7.27 -2.47 -1.49
C LEU A 149 -5.92 -2.57 -2.22
N GLY A 150 -5.86 -2.40 -3.55
CA GLY A 150 -4.64 -2.51 -4.34
C GLY A 150 -4.39 -3.92 -4.86
N GLN A 151 -3.12 -4.32 -4.93
CA GLN A 151 -2.66 -5.60 -5.47
C GLN A 151 -2.28 -6.56 -4.35
N PHE A 152 -2.88 -7.76 -4.36
CA PHE A 152 -2.57 -8.86 -3.45
C PHE A 152 -2.43 -10.16 -4.23
N GLN A 153 -1.70 -11.13 -3.65
CA GLN A 153 -1.48 -12.44 -4.27
C GLN A 153 -2.41 -13.55 -3.77
N ASP A 154 -3.38 -13.21 -2.94
CA ASP A 154 -4.33 -14.17 -2.37
C ASP A 154 -5.44 -14.61 -3.34
N GLY A 155 -5.61 -13.90 -4.46
CA GLY A 155 -6.56 -14.25 -5.52
C GLY A 155 -8.01 -13.83 -5.24
N TYR A 156 -8.28 -13.02 -4.23
CA TYR A 156 -9.62 -12.53 -3.90
C TYR A 156 -9.93 -11.21 -4.61
N LEU A 157 -10.91 -11.23 -5.52
CA LEU A 157 -11.49 -10.03 -6.12
C LEU A 157 -12.50 -9.36 -5.17
N ASN A 158 -13.43 -10.15 -4.60
CA ASN A 158 -14.32 -9.69 -3.55
C ASN A 158 -13.64 -9.85 -2.19
N VAL A 159 -13.34 -8.73 -1.55
CA VAL A 159 -12.61 -8.66 -0.27
C VAL A 159 -13.51 -8.55 0.96
N ARG A 160 -14.84 -8.67 0.80
CA ARG A 160 -15.78 -8.62 1.93
C ARG A 160 -15.46 -9.70 2.94
N GLY A 161 -15.33 -9.33 4.21
CA GLY A 161 -15.03 -10.23 5.32
C GLY A 161 -13.59 -10.75 5.38
N LEU A 162 -12.77 -10.50 4.35
CA LEU A 162 -11.37 -10.93 4.31
C LEU A 162 -10.51 -10.04 5.22
N SER A 163 -9.72 -10.63 6.11
CA SER A 163 -8.74 -9.90 6.91
C SER A 163 -7.48 -9.65 6.07
N ARG A 164 -7.02 -8.42 5.95
CA ARG A 164 -5.79 -8.06 5.25
C ARG A 164 -4.98 -7.06 6.04
N ARG A 165 -3.66 -7.23 6.03
CA ARG A 165 -2.70 -6.24 6.50
C ARG A 165 -2.22 -5.39 5.33
N LEU A 166 -2.50 -4.09 5.37
CA LEU A 166 -2.16 -3.15 4.30
C LEU A 166 -0.78 -2.55 4.56
N THR A 167 0.23 -3.12 3.92
CA THR A 167 1.62 -2.66 3.93
C THR A 167 2.21 -2.73 2.53
N GLN A 168 3.26 -1.95 2.27
CA GLN A 168 3.98 -1.99 1.01
C GLN A 168 5.15 -2.98 1.12
N VAL A 169 5.15 -4.01 0.31
CA VAL A 169 6.25 -4.96 0.19
C VAL A 169 6.34 -5.45 -1.26
N ASN A 170 7.49 -6.06 -1.65
CA ASN A 170 7.60 -6.65 -2.98
C ASN A 170 6.44 -7.62 -3.25
N THR A 171 5.83 -7.53 -4.41
CA THR A 171 4.65 -8.28 -4.89
C THR A 171 3.31 -7.92 -4.23
N GLN A 172 3.27 -6.92 -3.33
CA GLN A 172 2.05 -6.42 -2.73
C GLN A 172 2.03 -4.88 -2.74
N ILE A 173 0.96 -4.31 -3.27
CA ILE A 173 0.71 -2.87 -3.25
C ILE A 173 -0.57 -2.61 -2.47
N SER A 174 -0.48 -1.86 -1.38
CA SER A 174 -1.60 -1.60 -0.48
C SER A 174 -2.16 -0.19 -0.69
N ILE A 175 -3.41 -0.13 -1.12
CA ILE A 175 -4.18 1.10 -1.31
C ILE A 175 -5.40 1.04 -0.40
N PRO A 176 -5.52 1.83 0.66
CA PRO A 176 -6.62 1.75 1.61
C PRO A 176 -7.92 2.37 1.04
N PHE A 177 -8.33 1.87 -0.13
CA PHE A 177 -9.53 2.26 -0.84
C PHE A 177 -10.34 1.03 -1.24
N ILE A 178 -11.64 1.07 -0.95
CA ILE A 178 -12.61 0.05 -1.38
C ILE A 178 -13.76 0.68 -2.16
N MET A 179 -14.34 -0.12 -3.05
CA MET A 179 -15.56 0.18 -3.78
C MET A 179 -16.59 -0.93 -3.56
N SER A 180 -17.84 -0.54 -3.31
CA SER A 180 -18.96 -1.47 -3.08
C SER A 180 -19.88 -1.56 -4.29
N ASN A 181 -20.43 -2.76 -4.55
CA ASN A 181 -21.53 -2.96 -5.48
C ASN A 181 -22.84 -2.26 -5.04
N LYS A 182 -22.88 -1.69 -3.83
CA LYS A 182 -24.01 -0.91 -3.31
C LYS A 182 -23.96 0.57 -3.72
N GLY A 183 -23.03 0.97 -4.58
CA GLY A 183 -22.94 2.33 -5.13
C GLY A 183 -22.22 3.32 -4.21
N TYR A 184 -21.11 2.90 -3.64
CA TYR A 184 -20.22 3.77 -2.89
C TYR A 184 -18.76 3.31 -2.91
N GLY A 185 -17.84 4.22 -2.51
CA GLY A 185 -16.45 3.92 -2.19
C GLY A 185 -16.02 4.56 -0.87
N ILE A 186 -14.97 4.01 -0.26
CA ILE A 186 -14.35 4.55 0.96
C ILE A 186 -12.84 4.62 0.75
N LEU A 187 -12.25 5.80 0.98
CA LEU A 187 -10.81 5.98 1.13
C LEU A 187 -10.51 6.18 2.62
N TRP A 188 -9.73 5.27 3.20
CA TRP A 188 -9.19 5.40 4.55
C TRP A 188 -7.86 6.13 4.50
N ASN A 189 -7.78 7.33 5.08
CA ASN A 189 -6.59 8.18 5.01
C ASN A 189 -5.70 7.98 6.23
N ASN A 190 -4.87 6.95 6.19
CA ASN A 190 -3.81 6.72 7.17
C ASN A 190 -2.52 6.32 6.47
N TYR A 191 -1.39 6.90 6.84
CA TYR A 191 -0.10 6.75 6.18
C TYR A 191 0.73 5.57 6.71
N GLY A 192 0.35 5.04 7.86
CA GLY A 192 0.95 3.86 8.48
C GLY A 192 0.30 2.56 8.05
N LEU A 193 0.56 1.53 8.83
CA LEU A 193 -0.12 0.24 8.71
C LEU A 193 -1.62 0.40 8.93
N THR A 194 -2.41 -0.29 8.12
CA THR A 194 -3.85 -0.46 8.32
C THR A 194 -4.20 -1.93 8.23
N ASP A 195 -4.92 -2.45 9.21
CA ASP A 195 -5.58 -3.74 9.14
C ASP A 195 -7.02 -3.52 8.62
N PHE A 196 -7.36 -4.19 7.53
CA PHE A 196 -8.71 -4.28 6.98
C PHE A 196 -9.38 -5.54 7.55
N ASN A 197 -10.57 -5.41 8.14
CA ASN A 197 -11.28 -6.47 8.85
C ASN A 197 -10.35 -7.22 9.84
N PRO A 198 -9.75 -6.52 10.81
CA PRO A 198 -8.76 -7.10 11.71
C PRO A 198 -9.31 -8.33 12.43
N ALA A 199 -8.50 -9.40 12.48
CA ALA A 199 -8.80 -10.59 13.25
C ALA A 199 -8.05 -10.52 14.60
N ASP A 200 -8.79 -10.48 15.71
CA ASP A 200 -8.22 -10.33 17.05
C ASP A 200 -7.86 -11.67 17.71
N HIS A 201 -8.44 -12.78 17.26
CA HIS A 201 -8.02 -14.11 17.68
C HIS A 201 -6.75 -14.51 16.95
N LYS A 202 -5.71 -14.88 17.70
CA LYS A 202 -4.43 -15.30 17.14
C LYS A 202 -3.85 -16.50 17.87
N ILE A 203 -3.10 -17.31 17.14
CA ILE A 203 -2.33 -18.42 17.68
C ILE A 203 -0.94 -18.47 17.03
N ASN A 204 0.08 -18.56 17.87
CA ASN A 204 1.44 -18.82 17.40
C ASN A 204 1.60 -20.32 17.12
N LEU A 205 2.12 -20.66 15.95
CA LEU A 205 2.41 -22.05 15.63
C LEU A 205 3.77 -22.45 16.19
N VAL A 206 3.85 -23.64 16.74
CA VAL A 206 5.05 -24.18 17.39
C VAL A 206 5.78 -25.09 16.42
N HIS A 207 7.09 -24.91 16.30
CA HIS A 207 7.99 -25.74 15.50
C HIS A 207 7.89 -27.22 15.95
N LYS A 208 7.73 -28.14 14.99
CA LYS A 208 7.58 -29.59 15.24
C LYS A 208 8.69 -30.43 14.65
N GLY A 209 9.42 -29.92 13.69
CA GLY A 209 10.51 -30.64 13.04
C GLY A 209 10.81 -30.10 11.64
N THR A 210 11.87 -30.61 11.02
CA THR A 210 12.25 -30.28 9.66
C THR A 210 11.42 -31.09 8.67
N SER A 211 11.04 -30.47 7.55
CA SER A 211 10.34 -31.12 6.43
C SER A 211 11.27 -31.19 5.23
N GLY A 212 11.51 -32.41 4.73
CA GLY A 212 12.30 -32.64 3.53
C GLY A 212 13.80 -32.31 3.66
N ASP A 213 14.51 -32.44 2.56
CA ASP A 213 15.92 -32.11 2.44
C ASP A 213 16.14 -30.61 2.18
N ALA A 214 17.31 -30.11 2.60
CA ALA A 214 17.68 -28.74 2.31
C ALA A 214 17.91 -28.55 0.80
N VAL A 215 17.33 -27.49 0.23
CA VAL A 215 17.41 -27.15 -1.19
C VAL A 215 18.34 -25.95 -1.36
N VAL A 216 19.24 -26.02 -2.35
CA VAL A 216 20.08 -24.87 -2.74
C VAL A 216 19.36 -24.09 -3.82
N VAL A 217 19.08 -22.80 -3.56
CA VAL A 217 18.43 -21.90 -4.51
C VAL A 217 19.35 -20.72 -4.87
N ASP A 218 19.30 -20.30 -6.13
CA ASP A 218 19.99 -19.09 -6.57
C ASP A 218 19.07 -17.88 -6.26
N VAL A 219 19.60 -16.91 -5.53
CA VAL A 219 18.87 -15.70 -5.16
C VAL A 219 19.62 -14.49 -5.71
N THR A 220 18.91 -13.63 -6.42
CA THR A 220 19.41 -12.32 -6.83
C THR A 220 18.93 -11.28 -5.82
N SER A 221 19.85 -10.48 -5.32
CA SER A 221 19.55 -9.41 -4.36
C SER A 221 20.32 -8.14 -4.73
N THR A 222 20.12 -7.07 -3.99
CA THR A 222 20.89 -5.83 -4.11
C THR A 222 22.40 -6.03 -3.88
N GLU A 223 22.81 -7.16 -3.29
CA GLU A 223 24.20 -7.56 -3.09
C GLU A 223 24.76 -8.46 -4.21
N GLY A 224 23.92 -8.79 -5.21
CA GLY A 224 24.25 -9.67 -6.32
C GLY A 224 23.62 -11.05 -6.22
N ARG A 225 24.07 -11.99 -7.08
CA ARG A 225 23.61 -13.38 -7.05
C ARG A 225 24.36 -14.16 -5.98
N LYS A 226 23.62 -14.88 -5.16
CA LYS A 226 24.17 -15.79 -4.14
C LYS A 226 23.38 -17.09 -4.10
N LYS A 227 24.02 -18.16 -3.63
CA LYS A 227 23.35 -19.41 -3.32
C LYS A 227 22.91 -19.42 -1.87
N GLU A 228 21.64 -19.69 -1.64
CA GLU A 228 21.06 -19.86 -0.31
C GLU A 228 20.67 -21.33 -0.12
N VAL A 229 21.00 -21.87 1.04
CA VAL A 229 20.50 -23.18 1.48
C VAL A 229 19.21 -22.94 2.24
N ARG A 230 18.11 -23.48 1.72
CA ARG A 230 16.79 -23.37 2.34
C ARG A 230 16.32 -24.72 2.86
N SER A 231 15.75 -24.71 4.04
CA SER A 231 15.12 -25.87 4.64
C SER A 231 13.74 -25.52 5.16
N SER A 232 12.78 -26.39 4.88
CA SER A 232 11.42 -26.27 5.37
C SER A 232 11.26 -26.86 6.76
N SER A 233 10.36 -26.31 7.51
CA SER A 233 9.98 -26.79 8.84
C SER A 233 8.47 -26.89 8.97
N ILE A 234 8.02 -27.87 9.76
CA ILE A 234 6.62 -28.02 10.13
C ILE A 234 6.35 -27.26 11.40
N PHE A 235 5.33 -26.42 11.37
CA PHE A 235 4.80 -25.70 12.50
C PHE A 235 3.36 -26.13 12.74
N ALA A 236 2.93 -26.28 13.98
CA ALA A 236 1.57 -26.71 14.28
C ALA A 236 1.00 -26.05 15.53
N ALA A 237 -0.33 -25.95 15.54
CA ALA A 237 -1.15 -25.55 16.66
C ALA A 237 -2.56 -26.14 16.54
N SER A 238 -3.47 -25.74 17.43
CA SER A 238 -4.91 -26.02 17.30
C SER A 238 -5.70 -24.76 17.61
N ILE A 239 -6.77 -24.51 16.86
CA ILE A 239 -7.74 -23.46 17.13
C ILE A 239 -9.05 -24.08 17.59
N THR A 240 -9.80 -23.36 18.43
CA THR A 240 -11.15 -23.72 18.80
C THR A 240 -12.10 -22.74 18.12
N VAL A 241 -12.99 -23.27 17.31
CA VAL A 241 -14.03 -22.53 16.57
C VAL A 241 -15.34 -22.68 17.35
N PRO A 242 -15.94 -21.58 17.83
CA PRO A 242 -17.11 -21.66 18.71
C PRO A 242 -18.41 -22.04 17.99
N ALA A 243 -18.55 -21.68 16.73
CA ALA A 243 -19.72 -21.94 15.90
C ALA A 243 -19.32 -22.32 14.48
N ALA A 244 -20.12 -23.13 13.79
CA ALA A 244 -19.92 -23.40 12.37
C ALA A 244 -20.21 -22.14 11.55
N GLY A 245 -19.32 -21.84 10.57
CA GLY A 245 -19.48 -20.64 9.74
C GLY A 245 -18.27 -20.37 8.86
N CYS A 246 -18.31 -19.23 8.17
CA CYS A 246 -17.19 -18.70 7.39
C CYS A 246 -16.21 -17.96 8.30
N TYR A 247 -14.94 -18.29 8.19
CA TYR A 247 -13.86 -17.66 8.95
C TYR A 247 -12.82 -17.07 8.02
N SER A 248 -12.43 -15.85 8.31
CA SER A 248 -11.24 -15.25 7.71
C SER A 248 -10.01 -15.74 8.44
N ILE A 249 -9.07 -16.31 7.69
CA ILE A 249 -7.79 -16.80 8.17
C ILE A 249 -6.68 -15.95 7.56
N MET A 250 -5.80 -15.39 8.37
CA MET A 250 -4.61 -14.71 7.91
C MET A 250 -3.38 -15.37 8.53
N LEU A 251 -2.46 -15.83 7.68
CA LEU A 251 -1.14 -16.31 8.06
C LEU A 251 -0.18 -15.13 8.03
N ASP A 252 0.61 -14.95 9.08
CA ASP A 252 1.77 -14.06 9.16
C ASP A 252 2.99 -14.93 9.46
N VAL A 253 3.98 -14.96 8.58
CA VAL A 253 5.18 -15.79 8.76
C VAL A 253 6.16 -15.22 9.79
N GLY A 254 5.94 -13.98 10.28
CA GLY A 254 6.78 -13.34 11.29
C GLY A 254 8.14 -12.88 10.77
N GLN A 255 8.29 -12.72 9.44
CA GLN A 255 9.47 -12.21 8.75
C GLN A 255 9.05 -11.01 7.86
N PRO A 256 9.98 -10.15 7.43
CA PRO A 256 9.67 -9.06 6.49
C PRO A 256 9.18 -9.56 5.12
N MET A 257 9.58 -10.78 4.73
CA MET A 257 9.20 -11.45 3.48
C MET A 257 9.00 -12.94 3.74
N ALA A 258 8.04 -13.55 3.05
CA ALA A 258 7.85 -15.00 3.01
C ALA A 258 8.51 -15.62 1.77
N ARG A 259 8.67 -16.95 1.84
CA ARG A 259 9.08 -17.81 0.71
C ARG A 259 8.04 -18.88 0.42
N LYS A 260 7.24 -19.19 1.43
CA LYS A 260 6.17 -20.17 1.39
C LYS A 260 4.96 -19.65 2.15
N HIS A 261 3.79 -19.95 1.61
CA HIS A 261 2.51 -19.90 2.29
C HIS A 261 1.84 -21.27 2.15
N HIS A 262 2.28 -22.25 2.94
CA HIS A 262 1.65 -23.57 2.99
C HIS A 262 0.99 -23.73 4.35
N LEU A 263 -0.34 -23.82 4.36
CA LEU A 263 -1.14 -23.96 5.58
C LEU A 263 -2.31 -24.91 5.34
N ARG A 264 -2.53 -25.80 6.28
CA ARG A 264 -3.70 -26.68 6.35
C ARG A 264 -4.44 -26.49 7.67
N ILE A 265 -5.77 -26.60 7.62
CA ILE A 265 -6.64 -26.62 8.79
C ILE A 265 -7.50 -27.87 8.68
N GLY A 266 -7.27 -28.86 9.56
CA GLY A 266 -7.81 -30.21 9.39
C GLY A 266 -7.38 -30.81 8.04
N ASP A 267 -8.34 -31.25 7.25
CA ASP A 267 -8.10 -31.80 5.92
C ASP A 267 -8.08 -30.77 4.79
N LYS A 268 -8.39 -29.50 5.09
CA LYS A 268 -8.47 -28.44 4.10
C LYS A 268 -7.10 -27.75 3.90
N THR A 269 -6.63 -27.69 2.67
CA THR A 269 -5.51 -26.81 2.28
C THR A 269 -6.05 -25.38 2.16
N VAL A 270 -5.49 -24.46 2.96
CA VAL A 270 -5.90 -23.04 3.00
C VAL A 270 -4.99 -22.23 2.09
N PHE A 271 -3.68 -22.45 2.19
CA PHE A 271 -2.67 -21.82 1.34
C PHE A 271 -1.74 -22.88 0.78
N ASP A 272 -1.36 -22.72 -0.49
CA ASP A 272 -0.37 -23.55 -1.18
C ASP A 272 0.34 -22.70 -2.23
N MET A 273 1.37 -21.97 -1.79
CA MET A 273 2.11 -21.04 -2.64
C MET A 273 3.57 -20.97 -2.22
N SER A 274 4.46 -21.02 -3.21
CA SER A 274 5.90 -20.81 -3.03
C SER A 274 6.41 -19.85 -4.08
N ASN A 275 7.22 -18.88 -3.67
CA ASN A 275 7.95 -17.99 -4.57
C ASN A 275 9.18 -17.44 -3.85
N VAL A 276 10.13 -16.91 -4.61
CA VAL A 276 11.31 -16.21 -4.05
C VAL A 276 10.90 -14.97 -3.26
N TRP A 277 9.84 -14.31 -3.70
CA TRP A 277 9.29 -13.11 -3.05
C TRP A 277 7.80 -13.28 -2.81
N LEU A 278 7.40 -13.44 -1.55
CA LEU A 278 6.00 -13.41 -1.11
C LEU A 278 5.84 -12.37 -0.01
N PRO A 279 4.66 -11.74 0.11
CA PRO A 279 4.36 -10.89 1.25
C PRO A 279 4.48 -11.66 2.58
N PRO A 280 4.76 -10.99 3.70
CA PRO A 280 4.82 -11.65 5.00
C PRO A 280 3.47 -12.25 5.43
N THR A 281 2.37 -11.74 4.88
CA THR A 281 1.01 -12.17 5.20
C THR A 281 0.24 -12.62 3.97
N THR A 282 -0.65 -13.60 4.15
CA THR A 282 -1.65 -14.00 3.16
C THR A 282 -2.97 -14.34 3.85
N SER A 283 -4.09 -14.24 3.13
CA SER A 283 -5.42 -14.39 3.73
C SER A 283 -6.35 -15.24 2.88
N ALA A 284 -7.28 -15.93 3.54
CA ALA A 284 -8.35 -16.70 2.90
C ALA A 284 -9.62 -16.69 3.76
N ILE A 285 -10.76 -16.98 3.13
CA ILE A 285 -12.02 -17.28 3.81
C ILE A 285 -12.31 -18.77 3.63
N ILE A 286 -12.57 -19.47 4.73
CA ILE A 286 -12.90 -20.90 4.73
C ILE A 286 -14.10 -21.19 5.62
N GLU A 287 -14.85 -22.23 5.29
CA GLU A 287 -15.91 -22.76 6.16
C GLU A 287 -15.31 -23.73 7.16
N LEU A 288 -15.60 -23.52 8.44
CA LEU A 288 -15.21 -24.39 9.55
C LEU A 288 -16.43 -24.82 10.36
N GLU A 289 -16.41 -26.07 10.80
CA GLU A 289 -17.36 -26.58 11.77
C GLU A 289 -17.00 -26.12 13.19
N ALA A 290 -17.97 -26.11 14.10
CA ALA A 290 -17.68 -25.86 15.51
C ALA A 290 -16.77 -26.98 16.08
N GLY A 291 -15.81 -26.59 16.91
CA GLY A 291 -14.90 -27.55 17.55
C GLY A 291 -13.44 -27.20 17.44
N VAL A 292 -12.60 -28.19 17.71
CA VAL A 292 -11.14 -28.04 17.69
C VAL A 292 -10.59 -28.46 16.32
N HIS A 293 -9.84 -27.59 15.68
CA HIS A 293 -9.19 -27.84 14.40
C HIS A 293 -7.68 -27.79 14.55
N LYS A 294 -6.99 -28.82 14.06
CA LYS A 294 -5.53 -28.85 13.97
C LYS A 294 -5.09 -27.93 12.83
N ILE A 295 -4.11 -27.07 13.09
CA ILE A 295 -3.41 -26.25 12.09
C ILE A 295 -2.02 -26.81 11.88
N GLU A 296 -1.59 -26.92 10.63
CA GLU A 296 -0.25 -27.31 10.25
C GLU A 296 0.23 -26.42 9.10
N ALA A 297 1.44 -25.87 9.25
CA ALA A 297 2.09 -25.06 8.23
C ALA A 297 3.47 -25.63 7.90
N GLU A 298 3.81 -25.68 6.60
CA GLU A 298 5.15 -25.96 6.13
C GLU A 298 5.77 -24.67 5.59
N LEU A 299 6.73 -24.11 6.33
CA LEU A 299 7.32 -22.80 6.07
C LEU A 299 8.86 -22.88 6.13
N GLU A 300 9.54 -21.74 5.94
CA GLU A 300 10.99 -21.68 6.11
C GLU A 300 11.37 -21.90 7.59
N LYS A 301 12.55 -22.46 7.79
CA LYS A 301 13.05 -22.85 9.12
C LYS A 301 13.04 -21.70 10.14
N ASP A 302 13.35 -20.49 9.69
CA ASP A 302 13.52 -19.33 10.56
C ASP A 302 12.24 -18.48 10.72
N ASP A 303 11.11 -18.93 10.13
CA ASP A 303 9.82 -18.29 10.28
C ASP A 303 9.27 -18.41 11.72
N GLN A 304 8.45 -17.44 12.12
CA GLN A 304 7.78 -17.38 13.40
C GLN A 304 6.26 -17.20 13.20
N PRO A 305 5.60 -18.23 12.66
CA PRO A 305 4.26 -18.08 12.14
C PRO A 305 3.20 -17.85 13.22
N THR A 306 2.33 -16.88 12.93
CA THR A 306 1.11 -16.61 13.67
C THR A 306 -0.08 -16.73 12.71
N VAL A 307 -1.11 -17.44 13.13
CA VAL A 307 -2.40 -17.48 12.43
C VAL A 307 -3.38 -16.59 13.18
N TYR A 308 -3.94 -15.62 12.47
CA TYR A 308 -5.04 -14.78 12.92
C TYR A 308 -6.34 -15.30 12.32
N PHE A 309 -7.42 -15.28 13.10
CA PHE A 309 -8.71 -15.74 12.61
C PHE A 309 -9.88 -15.01 13.27
N LYS A 310 -10.95 -14.84 12.52
CA LYS A 310 -12.25 -14.32 13.01
C LYS A 310 -13.39 -14.87 12.18
N GLU A 311 -14.57 -14.97 12.76
CA GLU A 311 -15.81 -15.20 12.02
C GLU A 311 -16.08 -14.03 11.06
N VAL A 312 -16.59 -14.31 9.86
CA VAL A 312 -16.99 -13.29 8.90
C VAL A 312 -18.33 -12.71 9.35
N GLU A 313 -18.28 -11.46 9.80
CA GLU A 313 -19.42 -10.71 10.30
C GLU A 313 -20.00 -9.75 9.25
N ASP A 314 -21.20 -9.22 9.52
CA ASP A 314 -21.87 -8.21 8.68
C ASP A 314 -21.31 -6.80 8.98
N GLU A 315 -19.99 -6.66 8.79
CA GLU A 315 -19.27 -5.41 8.98
C GLU A 315 -18.04 -5.28 8.07
N THR A 316 -17.59 -4.05 7.92
CA THR A 316 -16.32 -3.68 7.30
C THR A 316 -15.56 -2.78 8.24
N VAL A 317 -14.31 -3.13 8.57
CA VAL A 317 -13.52 -2.43 9.58
C VAL A 317 -12.17 -2.01 8.99
N PHE A 318 -11.79 -0.74 9.24
CA PHE A 318 -10.41 -0.25 9.09
C PHE A 318 -9.84 0.03 10.47
N ARG A 319 -8.65 -0.48 10.76
CA ARG A 319 -7.92 -0.21 12.00
C ARG A 319 -6.46 0.09 11.73
N SER A 320 -6.00 1.26 12.19
CA SER A 320 -4.60 1.68 12.10
C SER A 320 -4.03 1.82 13.51
N PRO A 321 -2.98 1.06 13.89
CA PRO A 321 -2.40 1.11 15.23
C PRO A 321 -1.66 2.43 15.52
N THR A 322 -1.37 3.21 14.47
CA THR A 322 -0.71 4.53 14.56
C THR A 322 -1.47 5.55 13.72
N ALA A 323 -1.97 6.61 14.34
CA ALA A 323 -2.73 7.67 13.70
C ALA A 323 -2.68 8.95 14.54
N ASP A 324 -3.05 10.10 13.97
CA ASP A 324 -3.33 11.33 14.71
C ASP A 324 -4.83 11.67 14.78
N CYS A 325 -5.63 11.04 13.92
CA CYS A 325 -7.09 11.14 13.92
C CYS A 325 -7.70 9.94 13.18
N ILE A 326 -9.03 9.79 13.25
CA ILE A 326 -9.79 9.00 12.27
C ILE A 326 -10.02 9.91 11.07
N ASP A 327 -9.74 9.39 9.87
CA ASP A 327 -9.88 10.15 8.63
C ASP A 327 -10.27 9.21 7.48
N TYR A 328 -11.45 9.44 6.90
CA TYR A 328 -11.89 8.71 5.73
C TYR A 328 -12.74 9.58 4.81
N THR A 329 -12.79 9.24 3.53
CA THR A 329 -13.68 9.89 2.57
C THR A 329 -14.68 8.88 2.03
N PHE A 330 -15.96 9.25 2.09
CA PHE A 330 -17.07 8.52 1.48
C PHE A 330 -17.40 9.13 0.11
N PHE A 331 -17.52 8.28 -0.90
CA PHE A 331 -17.90 8.63 -2.27
C PHE A 331 -19.19 7.89 -2.63
N ALA A 332 -20.20 8.60 -3.17
CA ALA A 332 -21.46 8.01 -3.61
C ALA A 332 -21.55 7.91 -5.13
N GLY A 333 -22.22 6.88 -5.65
CA GLY A 333 -22.52 6.70 -7.05
C GLY A 333 -22.12 5.32 -7.59
N ASN A 334 -22.28 5.12 -8.89
CA ASN A 334 -21.75 3.94 -9.56
C ASN A 334 -20.21 3.97 -9.62
N ALA A 335 -19.58 2.97 -10.20
CA ALA A 335 -18.11 2.87 -10.24
C ALA A 335 -17.46 4.07 -10.92
N ASP A 336 -18.02 4.57 -12.03
CA ASP A 336 -17.50 5.72 -12.76
C ASP A 336 -17.61 7.01 -11.92
N ASP A 337 -18.75 7.23 -11.25
CA ASP A 337 -18.98 8.38 -10.37
C ASP A 337 -17.98 8.38 -9.18
N VAL A 338 -17.77 7.21 -8.57
CA VAL A 338 -16.86 7.03 -7.45
C VAL A 338 -15.41 7.30 -7.86
N ILE A 339 -14.94 6.72 -8.97
CA ILE A 339 -13.58 6.91 -9.48
C ILE A 339 -13.36 8.36 -9.94
N ALA A 340 -14.34 8.98 -10.60
CA ALA A 340 -14.26 10.38 -10.99
C ALA A 340 -14.10 11.30 -9.77
N ALA A 341 -14.92 11.10 -8.72
CA ALA A 341 -14.83 11.86 -7.48
C ALA A 341 -13.52 11.58 -6.73
N TYR A 342 -13.08 10.33 -6.67
CA TYR A 342 -11.79 9.95 -6.07
C TYR A 342 -10.62 10.67 -6.76
N ARG A 343 -10.55 10.66 -8.09
CA ARG A 343 -9.49 11.34 -8.86
C ARG A 343 -9.58 12.87 -8.74
N ASN A 344 -10.78 13.42 -8.74
CA ASN A 344 -10.98 14.85 -8.53
C ASN A 344 -10.43 15.30 -7.16
N THR A 345 -10.65 14.50 -6.12
CA THR A 345 -10.21 14.84 -4.75
C THR A 345 -8.76 14.49 -4.45
N THR A 346 -8.17 13.52 -5.14
CA THR A 346 -6.79 13.04 -4.91
C THR A 346 -5.82 13.40 -6.04
N GLY A 347 -6.29 14.07 -7.07
CA GLY A 347 -5.53 14.56 -8.21
C GLY A 347 -5.76 13.77 -9.50
N GLU A 348 -5.78 14.52 -10.60
CA GLU A 348 -5.99 13.98 -11.94
C GLU A 348 -4.78 13.19 -12.45
N VAL A 349 -5.04 12.23 -13.34
CA VAL A 349 -4.01 11.43 -14.01
C VAL A 349 -3.50 12.20 -15.23
N PRO A 350 -2.22 12.56 -15.31
CA PRO A 350 -1.68 13.17 -16.51
C PRO A 350 -1.59 12.16 -17.66
N MET A 351 -1.75 12.63 -18.89
CA MET A 351 -1.59 11.80 -20.06
C MET A 351 -0.14 11.34 -20.22
N MET A 352 0.11 10.04 -20.27
CA MET A 352 1.40 9.46 -20.59
C MET A 352 1.84 9.72 -22.03
N PRO A 353 3.13 9.61 -22.38
CA PRO A 353 3.58 9.60 -23.77
C PRO A 353 2.92 8.45 -24.54
N LYS A 354 2.61 8.65 -25.81
CA LYS A 354 1.96 7.62 -26.66
C LYS A 354 2.75 6.31 -26.71
N TRP A 355 4.08 6.38 -26.81
CA TRP A 355 4.96 5.22 -26.85
C TRP A 355 4.96 4.40 -25.55
N ALA A 356 4.59 4.97 -24.40
CA ALA A 356 4.45 4.25 -23.14
C ALA A 356 3.27 3.25 -23.12
N LEU A 357 2.36 3.36 -24.10
CA LEU A 357 1.22 2.45 -24.27
C LEU A 357 1.50 1.34 -25.30
N GLY A 358 2.72 1.29 -25.84
CA GLY A 358 3.18 0.26 -26.76
C GLY A 358 3.96 -0.86 -26.05
N TYR A 359 4.69 -1.64 -26.86
CA TYR A 359 5.48 -2.74 -26.31
C TYR A 359 6.76 -2.24 -25.65
N ILE A 360 6.92 -2.57 -24.37
CA ILE A 360 8.09 -2.29 -23.54
C ILE A 360 8.87 -3.58 -23.37
N HIS A 361 10.07 -3.66 -23.96
CA HIS A 361 10.93 -4.83 -23.86
C HIS A 361 11.84 -4.75 -22.63
N CYS A 362 11.68 -5.68 -21.73
CA CYS A 362 12.54 -5.85 -20.55
C CYS A 362 13.09 -7.28 -20.51
N ARG A 363 14.25 -7.43 -19.94
CA ARG A 363 14.79 -8.66 -19.38
C ARG A 363 15.62 -8.28 -18.17
N GLU A 364 16.01 -9.21 -17.31
CA GLU A 364 16.70 -8.92 -16.05
C GLU A 364 17.77 -7.83 -16.23
N ARG A 365 18.62 -7.95 -17.27
CA ARG A 365 19.43 -6.83 -17.75
C ARG A 365 20.19 -7.11 -19.03
N PHE A 366 20.61 -6.02 -19.68
CA PHE A 366 21.65 -6.02 -20.70
C PHE A 366 22.99 -5.72 -20.04
N ASN A 367 24.04 -6.42 -20.46
CA ASN A 367 25.36 -6.24 -19.86
C ASN A 367 26.14 -5.09 -20.49
N THR A 368 25.86 -4.75 -21.75
CA THR A 368 26.57 -3.72 -22.51
C THR A 368 25.61 -2.84 -23.32
N GLN A 369 26.07 -1.64 -23.63
CA GLN A 369 25.42 -0.73 -24.57
C GLN A 369 25.16 -1.40 -25.93
N GLN A 370 26.12 -2.22 -26.42
CA GLN A 370 26.03 -2.91 -27.70
C GLN A 370 24.86 -3.93 -27.71
N GLU A 371 24.65 -4.67 -26.63
CA GLU A 371 23.54 -5.62 -26.54
C GLU A 371 22.18 -4.92 -26.65
N ILE A 372 22.02 -3.74 -26.05
CA ILE A 372 20.77 -2.95 -26.14
C ILE A 372 20.50 -2.59 -27.60
N ILE A 373 21.48 -2.00 -28.30
CA ILE A 373 21.33 -1.57 -29.68
C ILE A 373 21.10 -2.76 -30.63
N GLN A 374 21.83 -3.86 -30.44
CA GLN A 374 21.60 -5.08 -31.23
C GLN A 374 20.22 -5.65 -31.06
N THR A 375 19.71 -5.68 -29.82
CA THR A 375 18.36 -6.16 -29.52
C THR A 375 17.30 -5.26 -30.17
N ALA A 376 17.40 -3.95 -29.99
CA ALA A 376 16.45 -3.00 -30.58
C ALA A 376 16.47 -3.05 -32.11
N THR A 377 17.65 -3.12 -32.73
CA THR A 377 17.84 -3.25 -34.17
C THR A 377 17.23 -4.54 -34.69
N ARG A 378 17.36 -5.66 -33.96
CA ARG A 378 16.76 -6.93 -34.33
C ARG A 378 15.24 -6.86 -34.36
N PHE A 379 14.59 -6.24 -33.37
CA PHE A 379 13.14 -6.01 -33.39
C PHE A 379 12.71 -5.29 -34.69
N ARG A 380 13.44 -4.25 -35.10
CA ARG A 380 13.16 -3.53 -36.36
C ARG A 380 13.38 -4.40 -37.58
N LYS A 381 14.49 -5.14 -37.65
CA LYS A 381 14.81 -6.04 -38.76
C LYS A 381 13.77 -7.15 -38.93
N ASP A 382 13.29 -7.70 -37.82
CA ASP A 382 12.30 -8.77 -37.81
C ASP A 382 10.85 -8.23 -37.93
N SER A 383 10.70 -6.92 -38.16
CA SER A 383 9.40 -6.21 -38.25
C SER A 383 8.50 -6.41 -37.02
N LEU A 384 9.10 -6.57 -35.84
CA LEU A 384 8.38 -6.69 -34.58
C LEU A 384 8.21 -5.30 -33.94
N PRO A 385 7.01 -4.96 -33.45
CA PRO A 385 6.80 -3.70 -32.76
C PRO A 385 7.57 -3.67 -31.43
N MET A 386 8.19 -2.55 -31.14
CA MET A 386 8.81 -2.23 -29.85
C MET A 386 8.93 -0.72 -29.74
N ASP A 387 8.41 -0.13 -28.68
CA ASP A 387 8.43 1.31 -28.46
C ASP A 387 9.53 1.72 -27.48
N LEU A 388 9.83 0.86 -26.51
CA LEU A 388 10.79 1.14 -25.47
C LEU A 388 11.58 -0.12 -25.07
N ILE A 389 12.86 0.06 -24.79
CA ILE A 389 13.73 -0.97 -24.21
C ILE A 389 14.19 -0.54 -22.81
N VAL A 390 14.25 -1.48 -21.88
CA VAL A 390 14.63 -1.22 -20.49
C VAL A 390 16.08 -1.61 -20.27
N GLN A 391 16.89 -0.69 -19.74
CA GLN A 391 18.12 -1.01 -19.08
C GLN A 391 17.86 -1.13 -17.60
N ASP A 392 17.85 -2.35 -17.11
CA ASP A 392 17.66 -2.68 -15.72
C ASP A 392 18.96 -2.44 -14.92
N TRP A 393 18.98 -2.83 -13.66
CA TRP A 393 20.05 -2.57 -12.69
C TRP A 393 21.46 -2.97 -13.14
N GLN A 394 22.50 -2.58 -12.36
CA GLN A 394 23.94 -2.82 -12.61
C GLN A 394 24.58 -2.12 -13.82
N TYR A 395 23.92 -1.20 -14.52
CA TYR A 395 24.60 -0.39 -15.54
C TYR A 395 25.72 0.49 -14.95
N TRP A 396 25.73 0.67 -13.65
CA TRP A 396 26.76 1.38 -12.88
C TRP A 396 28.02 0.56 -12.59
N GLY A 397 28.02 -0.76 -12.85
CA GLY A 397 29.17 -1.64 -12.63
C GLY A 397 29.74 -1.56 -11.22
N LYS A 398 31.03 -1.28 -11.10
CA LYS A 398 31.76 -1.16 -9.81
C LYS A 398 31.62 0.21 -9.12
N LEU A 399 30.88 1.16 -9.69
CA LEU A 399 30.72 2.51 -9.14
C LEU A 399 29.82 2.53 -7.88
N GLY A 400 29.15 1.44 -7.56
CA GLY A 400 28.27 1.26 -6.42
C GLY A 400 26.79 1.29 -6.82
N TRP A 401 25.96 0.71 -5.98
CA TRP A 401 24.51 0.57 -6.21
C TRP A 401 23.86 1.93 -6.46
N ASN A 402 23.17 2.05 -7.61
CA ASN A 402 22.50 3.29 -8.03
C ASN A 402 23.42 4.55 -7.98
N ALA A 403 24.68 4.42 -8.41
CA ALA A 403 25.65 5.51 -8.42
C ALA A 403 25.25 6.69 -9.32
N MET A 404 24.13 6.60 -10.04
CA MET A 404 23.65 7.57 -11.04
C MET A 404 24.72 7.86 -12.11
N GLN A 405 25.48 6.83 -12.47
CA GLN A 405 26.55 6.87 -13.47
C GLN A 405 26.60 5.55 -14.24
N PHE A 406 26.89 5.64 -15.54
CA PHE A 406 27.15 4.45 -16.34
C PHE A 406 28.61 4.00 -16.19
N ASP A 407 28.82 2.69 -16.07
CA ASP A 407 30.16 2.10 -16.20
C ASP A 407 30.67 2.28 -17.63
N LYS A 408 31.73 3.07 -17.80
CA LYS A 408 32.26 3.42 -19.10
C LYS A 408 32.89 2.23 -19.88
N THR A 409 33.20 1.12 -19.21
CA THR A 409 33.68 -0.08 -19.85
C THR A 409 32.58 -0.74 -20.69
N ASN A 410 31.40 -0.83 -20.12
CA ASN A 410 30.25 -1.51 -20.72
C ASN A 410 29.30 -0.55 -21.44
N TYR A 411 29.28 0.70 -21.03
CA TYR A 411 28.45 1.80 -21.58
C TYR A 411 29.36 3.01 -21.91
N PRO A 412 30.21 2.92 -22.96
CA PRO A 412 31.21 3.96 -23.24
C PRO A 412 30.63 5.31 -23.63
N ASP A 413 29.44 5.33 -24.26
CA ASP A 413 28.77 6.55 -24.71
C ASP A 413 27.23 6.43 -24.51
N PRO A 414 26.72 6.69 -23.30
CA PRO A 414 25.27 6.61 -23.04
C PRO A 414 24.46 7.63 -23.84
N LYS A 415 25.03 8.77 -24.21
CA LYS A 415 24.34 9.74 -25.07
C LYS A 415 24.09 9.17 -26.45
N LYS A 416 25.13 8.60 -27.05
CA LYS A 416 25.01 7.92 -28.32
C LYS A 416 24.06 6.73 -28.28
N LEU A 417 24.01 5.97 -27.17
CA LEU A 417 23.04 4.90 -26.98
C LEU A 417 21.60 5.43 -27.14
N VAL A 418 21.27 6.54 -26.47
CA VAL A 418 19.93 7.13 -26.56
C VAL A 418 19.65 7.66 -27.98
N ASP A 419 20.62 8.31 -28.59
CA ASP A 419 20.49 8.84 -29.95
C ASP A 419 20.29 7.74 -30.99
N ASP A 420 21.05 6.64 -30.90
CA ASP A 420 20.91 5.48 -31.78
C ASP A 420 19.53 4.80 -31.62
N LEU A 421 19.00 4.70 -30.39
CA LEU A 421 17.65 4.20 -30.14
C LEU A 421 16.60 5.14 -30.76
N HIS A 422 16.73 6.45 -30.57
CA HIS A 422 15.81 7.43 -31.15
C HIS A 422 15.84 7.39 -32.70
N ALA A 423 16.99 7.15 -33.31
CA ALA A 423 17.14 7.03 -34.76
C ALA A 423 16.33 5.85 -35.36
N ILE A 424 15.99 4.85 -34.55
CA ILE A 424 15.15 3.71 -34.94
C ILE A 424 13.77 3.73 -34.25
N ASP A 425 13.30 4.90 -33.83
CA ASP A 425 12.02 5.08 -33.13
C ASP A 425 11.84 4.22 -31.87
N ALA A 426 12.93 3.91 -31.16
CA ALA A 426 12.88 3.27 -29.85
C ALA A 426 13.23 4.27 -28.74
N ARG A 427 12.85 3.98 -27.52
CA ARG A 427 13.10 4.80 -26.32
C ARG A 427 13.85 3.98 -25.28
N LEU A 428 14.53 4.68 -24.34
CA LEU A 428 15.23 4.05 -23.23
C LEU A 428 14.56 4.34 -21.90
N MET A 429 14.20 3.29 -21.17
CA MET A 429 13.88 3.35 -19.74
C MET A 429 15.09 2.89 -18.94
N LEU A 430 15.42 3.61 -17.88
CA LEU A 430 16.54 3.30 -17.02
C LEU A 430 16.05 2.96 -15.61
N SER A 431 16.53 1.84 -15.07
CA SER A 431 16.30 1.45 -13.67
C SER A 431 17.03 2.40 -12.73
N VAL A 432 16.32 2.94 -11.77
CA VAL A 432 16.83 3.84 -10.74
C VAL A 432 16.20 3.48 -9.40
N TRP A 433 16.91 3.79 -8.32
CA TRP A 433 16.55 3.36 -6.98
C TRP A 433 16.51 4.55 -6.00
N SER A 434 15.72 4.44 -4.98
CA SER A 434 15.79 5.30 -3.80
C SER A 434 16.89 4.87 -2.81
N LYS A 435 17.46 3.68 -3.01
CA LYS A 435 18.65 3.15 -2.32
C LYS A 435 19.91 3.54 -3.09
N ILE A 436 20.91 4.11 -2.42
CA ILE A 436 22.19 4.52 -3.02
C ILE A 436 23.34 3.99 -2.16
N ASP A 437 24.33 3.34 -2.79
CA ASP A 437 25.54 2.89 -2.07
C ASP A 437 26.25 4.10 -1.44
N PRO A 438 26.41 4.15 -0.11
CA PRO A 438 27.10 5.24 0.58
C PRO A 438 28.55 5.47 0.12
N LYS A 439 29.18 4.47 -0.51
CA LYS A 439 30.55 4.56 -1.04
C LYS A 439 30.61 5.20 -2.42
N SER A 440 29.51 5.24 -3.17
CA SER A 440 29.44 5.93 -4.45
C SER A 440 29.64 7.44 -4.29
N GLU A 441 29.98 8.14 -5.37
CA GLU A 441 30.16 9.61 -5.33
C GLU A 441 28.89 10.34 -4.82
N VAL A 442 27.72 9.97 -5.35
CA VAL A 442 26.43 10.52 -4.88
C VAL A 442 26.16 10.09 -3.44
N GLY A 443 26.47 8.84 -3.10
CA GLY A 443 26.30 8.32 -1.75
C GLY A 443 27.14 9.06 -0.70
N GLN A 444 28.35 9.48 -1.04
CA GLN A 444 29.19 10.31 -0.16
C GLN A 444 28.57 11.70 0.06
N ILE A 445 27.99 12.30 -0.98
CA ILE A 445 27.24 13.58 -0.85
C ILE A 445 26.07 13.41 0.12
N MET A 446 25.27 12.33 -0.05
CA MET A 446 24.12 12.03 0.82
C MET A 446 24.55 11.76 2.26
N SER A 447 25.62 10.97 2.45
CA SER A 447 26.15 10.62 3.78
C SER A 447 26.65 11.86 4.54
N THR A 448 27.43 12.74 3.86
CA THR A 448 27.99 13.94 4.47
C THR A 448 26.89 14.90 4.96
N LYS A 449 25.76 14.91 4.27
CA LYS A 449 24.61 15.77 4.61
C LYS A 449 23.60 15.09 5.55
N GLY A 450 23.78 13.81 5.89
CA GLY A 450 22.85 13.08 6.74
C GLY A 450 21.50 12.80 6.08
N TYR A 451 21.47 12.58 4.77
CA TYR A 451 20.25 12.46 3.96
C TYR A 451 19.74 11.03 3.79
N TYR A 452 20.35 10.07 4.46
CA TYR A 452 19.82 8.71 4.55
C TYR A 452 18.91 8.54 5.78
N ILE A 453 17.95 7.65 5.65
CA ILE A 453 17.23 7.09 6.80
C ILE A 453 18.28 6.41 7.70
N PRO A 454 18.37 6.75 8.99
CA PRO A 454 19.42 6.26 9.89
C PRO A 454 19.60 4.74 9.85
N ASN A 455 20.87 4.30 9.76
CA ASN A 455 21.28 2.89 9.66
C ASN A 455 20.76 2.17 8.40
N THR A 456 20.53 2.90 7.33
CA THR A 456 20.18 2.36 6.02
C THR A 456 20.96 3.05 4.90
N SER A 457 20.79 2.58 3.67
CA SER A 457 21.21 3.26 2.44
C SER A 457 20.01 3.80 1.63
N TRP A 458 18.82 3.88 2.24
CA TRP A 458 17.64 4.49 1.65
C TRP A 458 17.64 6.00 1.89
N VAL A 459 17.40 6.77 0.83
CA VAL A 459 17.29 8.23 0.93
C VAL A 459 16.03 8.61 1.72
N ASP A 460 16.15 9.56 2.64
CA ASP A 460 15.03 10.08 3.43
C ASP A 460 14.18 11.06 2.60
N PHE A 461 13.28 10.54 1.77
CA PHE A 461 12.37 11.36 0.96
C PHE A 461 11.33 12.13 1.77
N PHE A 462 11.21 11.87 3.06
CA PHE A 462 10.41 12.69 3.98
C PHE A 462 11.11 14.02 4.29
N ASN A 463 12.44 14.06 4.17
CA ASN A 463 13.23 15.27 4.28
C ASN A 463 13.29 16.01 2.92
N PRO A 464 12.70 17.22 2.80
CA PRO A 464 12.70 17.98 1.53
C PRO A 464 14.11 18.28 0.98
N GLU A 465 15.10 18.48 1.86
CA GLU A 465 16.49 18.74 1.44
C GLU A 465 17.15 17.51 0.85
N ALA A 466 16.89 16.32 1.44
CA ALA A 466 17.37 15.05 0.91
C ALA A 466 16.74 14.75 -0.45
N ALA A 467 15.43 14.96 -0.58
CA ALA A 467 14.68 14.82 -1.82
C ALA A 467 15.21 15.77 -2.92
N ALA A 468 15.46 17.04 -2.59
CA ALA A 468 16.03 18.01 -3.51
C ALA A 468 17.45 17.62 -3.96
N CYS A 469 18.30 17.18 -3.04
CA CYS A 469 19.66 16.72 -3.34
C CYS A 469 19.64 15.46 -4.22
N TYR A 470 18.73 14.51 -3.97
CA TYR A 470 18.52 13.34 -4.84
C TYR A 470 18.20 13.78 -6.27
N TRP A 471 17.20 14.65 -6.43
CA TRP A 471 16.80 15.12 -7.76
C TRP A 471 17.90 15.91 -8.47
N GLU A 472 18.62 16.78 -7.79
CA GLU A 472 19.72 17.55 -8.38
C GLU A 472 20.77 16.63 -9.02
N ASN A 473 21.21 15.59 -8.28
CA ASN A 473 22.17 14.61 -8.78
C ASN A 473 21.58 13.76 -9.91
N PHE A 474 20.33 13.32 -9.76
CA PHE A 474 19.59 12.54 -10.77
C PHE A 474 19.51 13.31 -12.11
N SER A 475 19.05 14.54 -12.06
CA SER A 475 18.90 15.39 -13.25
C SER A 475 20.25 15.69 -13.91
N LYS A 476 21.25 16.10 -13.11
CA LYS A 476 22.59 16.46 -13.59
C LYS A 476 23.34 15.29 -14.20
N ARG A 477 23.15 14.07 -13.67
CA ARG A 477 23.96 12.90 -14.02
C ARG A 477 23.29 11.96 -15.02
N LEU A 478 21.95 11.91 -15.07
CA LEU A 478 21.20 10.98 -15.92
C LEU A 478 20.29 11.69 -16.93
N LEU A 479 19.43 12.61 -16.48
CA LEU A 479 18.42 13.20 -17.35
C LEU A 479 19.04 14.18 -18.38
N LYS A 480 19.70 15.22 -17.92
CA LYS A 480 20.22 16.32 -18.79
C LYS A 480 21.32 15.87 -19.75
N PRO A 481 22.31 15.06 -19.32
CA PRO A 481 23.40 14.67 -20.24
C PRO A 481 22.94 13.70 -21.32
N TYR A 482 22.04 12.78 -21.01
CA TYR A 482 21.73 11.66 -21.90
C TYR A 482 20.35 11.73 -22.54
N GLY A 483 19.37 12.43 -21.89
CA GLY A 483 18.01 12.56 -22.41
C GLY A 483 17.18 11.29 -22.28
N ILE A 484 17.44 10.49 -21.23
CA ILE A 484 16.67 9.27 -20.89
C ILE A 484 15.17 9.56 -20.96
N ASP A 485 14.39 8.63 -21.49
CA ASP A 485 12.98 8.85 -21.82
C ASP A 485 12.01 8.48 -20.69
N ALA A 486 12.33 7.44 -19.93
CA ALA A 486 11.49 6.91 -18.85
C ALA A 486 12.31 6.38 -17.68
N TRP A 487 11.67 6.23 -16.53
CA TRP A 487 12.30 5.80 -15.29
C TRP A 487 11.60 4.57 -14.73
N TRP A 488 12.40 3.56 -14.34
CA TRP A 488 11.97 2.42 -13.54
C TRP A 488 12.40 2.66 -12.10
N GLN A 489 11.46 3.11 -11.27
CA GLN A 489 11.65 3.33 -9.84
C GLN A 489 11.46 2.02 -9.09
N ASP A 490 12.52 1.25 -8.94
CA ASP A 490 12.48 -0.04 -8.27
C ASP A 490 12.60 0.10 -6.74
N ALA A 491 12.07 -0.90 -6.02
CA ALA A 491 12.10 -1.04 -4.56
C ALA A 491 11.65 0.23 -3.80
N THR A 492 10.55 0.81 -4.21
CA THR A 492 10.00 2.04 -3.62
C THR A 492 9.10 1.82 -2.41
N GLU A 493 9.02 0.63 -1.85
CA GLU A 493 8.24 0.33 -0.65
C GLU A 493 8.71 1.11 0.62
N PRO A 494 10.01 1.25 1.00
CA PRO A 494 11.23 0.58 0.57
C PRO A 494 11.22 -0.93 0.85
N GLU A 495 12.10 -1.66 0.14
CA GLU A 495 12.15 -3.13 0.15
C GLU A 495 12.09 -3.72 1.57
N ASN A 496 11.36 -4.82 1.73
CA ASN A 496 11.19 -5.54 3.00
C ASN A 496 10.61 -4.71 4.16
N ASP A 497 9.85 -3.64 3.84
CA ASP A 497 9.24 -2.78 4.84
C ASP A 497 10.28 -2.12 5.80
N ASP A 498 11.36 -1.65 5.23
CA ASP A 498 12.55 -1.18 5.94
C ASP A 498 12.33 0.07 6.82
N LEU A 499 11.12 0.66 6.84
CA LEU A 499 10.81 1.80 7.71
C LEU A 499 10.40 1.42 9.14
N VAL A 500 10.09 0.15 9.39
CA VAL A 500 9.73 -0.32 10.73
C VAL A 500 10.93 -0.23 11.67
N GLY A 501 10.73 0.37 12.85
CA GLY A 501 11.79 0.59 13.82
C GLY A 501 12.80 1.68 13.43
N LYS A 502 12.57 2.39 12.31
CA LYS A 502 13.45 3.47 11.85
C LYS A 502 12.90 4.84 12.23
N LYS A 503 13.80 5.80 12.26
CA LYS A 503 13.47 7.22 12.35
C LYS A 503 13.63 7.85 10.97
N ILE A 504 12.64 8.60 10.54
CA ILE A 504 12.61 9.36 9.29
C ILE A 504 12.58 10.86 9.60
N TRP A 505 12.56 11.69 8.56
CA TRP A 505 12.48 13.15 8.68
C TRP A 505 13.61 13.71 9.54
N ASN A 506 14.85 13.43 9.12
CA ASN A 506 16.07 13.75 9.90
C ASN A 506 16.09 13.12 11.30
N GLY A 507 15.58 11.92 11.45
CA GLY A 507 15.60 11.21 12.73
C GLY A 507 14.54 11.67 13.75
N THR A 508 13.58 12.50 13.37
CA THR A 508 12.60 13.10 14.28
C THR A 508 11.31 12.29 14.41
N MET A 509 10.88 11.60 13.35
CA MET A 509 9.59 10.90 13.31
C MET A 509 9.75 9.38 13.20
N PRO A 510 8.91 8.58 13.89
CA PRO A 510 8.84 7.14 13.67
C PRO A 510 8.41 6.79 12.25
N GLY A 511 9.13 5.88 11.60
CA GLY A 511 8.80 5.41 10.25
C GLY A 511 7.43 4.74 10.16
N GLU A 512 6.99 4.08 11.22
CA GLU A 512 5.69 3.40 11.29
C GLU A 512 4.49 4.33 11.02
N LEU A 513 4.60 5.62 11.34
CA LEU A 513 3.54 6.60 11.09
C LEU A 513 3.32 6.86 9.59
N PHE A 514 4.34 6.63 8.76
CA PHE A 514 4.37 7.05 7.36
C PHE A 514 4.79 5.93 6.40
N ARG A 515 4.92 4.70 6.87
CA ARG A 515 5.58 3.59 6.14
C ARG A 515 4.99 3.32 4.74
N ASN A 516 3.69 3.55 4.56
CA ASN A 516 3.02 3.27 3.28
C ASN A 516 3.15 4.41 2.26
N THR A 517 3.66 5.59 2.65
CA THR A 517 3.70 6.77 1.78
C THR A 517 5.04 7.01 1.10
N TYR A 518 6.04 6.21 1.38
CA TYR A 518 7.37 6.36 0.77
C TYR A 518 7.32 6.37 -0.78
N PRO A 519 6.58 5.43 -1.44
CA PRO A 519 6.47 5.42 -2.90
C PRO A 519 5.85 6.71 -3.46
N LEU A 520 4.88 7.29 -2.76
CA LEU A 520 4.26 8.56 -3.16
C LEU A 520 5.28 9.70 -3.23
N LEU A 521 6.16 9.81 -2.22
CA LEU A 521 7.15 10.87 -2.13
C LEU A 521 8.30 10.69 -3.13
N VAL A 522 8.79 9.47 -3.33
CA VAL A 522 9.80 9.16 -4.34
C VAL A 522 9.32 9.55 -5.73
N ASN A 523 8.13 9.08 -6.11
CA ASN A 523 7.58 9.33 -7.45
C ASN A 523 7.19 10.80 -7.66
N LYS A 524 6.71 11.49 -6.62
CA LYS A 524 6.49 12.94 -6.65
C LYS A 524 7.76 13.70 -7.05
N VAL A 525 8.87 13.42 -6.37
CA VAL A 525 10.15 14.11 -6.62
C VAL A 525 10.62 13.88 -8.06
N VAL A 526 10.55 12.65 -8.56
CA VAL A 526 10.98 12.32 -9.93
C VAL A 526 10.06 12.95 -10.97
N TYR A 527 8.74 12.91 -10.76
CA TYR A 527 7.78 13.51 -11.68
C TYR A 527 7.92 15.04 -11.74
N GLU A 528 7.82 15.72 -10.59
CA GLU A 528 7.89 17.18 -10.51
C GLU A 528 9.22 17.71 -11.02
N GLY A 529 10.32 17.03 -10.66
CA GLY A 529 11.64 17.36 -11.15
C GLY A 529 11.78 17.19 -12.67
N SER A 530 11.28 16.08 -13.23
CA SER A 530 11.28 15.83 -14.68
C SER A 530 10.46 16.90 -15.42
N ARG A 531 9.28 17.26 -14.91
CA ARG A 531 8.43 18.30 -15.49
C ARG A 531 9.05 19.69 -15.43
N ARG A 532 9.77 20.00 -14.36
CA ARG A 532 10.50 21.27 -14.22
C ARG A 532 11.68 21.37 -15.18
N ASP A 533 12.50 20.32 -15.27
CA ASP A 533 13.76 20.34 -16.01
C ASP A 533 13.58 20.07 -17.51
N VAL A 534 12.50 19.37 -17.91
CA VAL A 534 12.14 19.09 -19.31
C VAL A 534 10.63 19.30 -19.52
N PRO A 535 10.13 20.54 -19.47
CA PRO A 535 8.69 20.85 -19.40
C PRO A 535 7.91 20.42 -20.67
N ASN A 536 8.57 20.28 -21.80
CA ASN A 536 7.97 19.94 -23.09
C ASN A 536 7.82 18.43 -23.31
N LYS A 537 8.30 17.59 -22.39
CA LYS A 537 8.15 16.12 -22.47
C LYS A 537 7.13 15.64 -21.44
N ARG A 538 6.28 14.71 -21.83
CA ARG A 538 5.47 13.92 -20.89
C ARG A 538 6.39 12.95 -20.15
N VAL A 539 6.05 12.68 -18.91
CA VAL A 539 6.84 11.79 -18.04
C VAL A 539 6.19 10.40 -18.03
N MET A 540 7.01 9.36 -17.99
CA MET A 540 6.61 7.97 -17.74
C MET A 540 7.50 7.42 -16.63
N ILE A 541 6.88 6.94 -15.57
CA ILE A 541 7.52 6.28 -14.44
C ILE A 541 6.87 4.92 -14.27
N LEU A 542 7.67 3.86 -14.23
CA LEU A 542 7.27 2.54 -13.76
C LEU A 542 7.77 2.37 -12.33
N THR A 543 6.91 1.95 -11.40
CA THR A 543 7.26 1.83 -9.99
C THR A 543 6.66 0.58 -9.37
N ARG A 544 7.37 -0.06 -8.41
CA ARG A 544 6.93 -1.33 -7.80
C ARG A 544 5.91 -1.15 -6.69
N SER A 545 5.76 0.05 -6.17
CA SER A 545 4.83 0.33 -5.08
C SER A 545 4.03 1.60 -5.31
N ALA A 546 2.91 1.74 -4.61
CA ALA A 546 1.99 2.85 -4.79
C ALA A 546 1.23 3.21 -3.52
N PHE A 547 0.67 4.44 -3.50
CA PHE A 547 -0.22 4.93 -2.46
C PHE A 547 -1.27 5.89 -3.06
N PRO A 548 -2.43 6.12 -2.43
CA PRO A 548 -3.45 7.05 -2.93
C PRO A 548 -2.89 8.42 -3.31
N GLY A 549 -3.36 8.98 -4.41
CA GLY A 549 -2.88 10.26 -4.94
C GLY A 549 -1.66 10.14 -5.87
N MET A 550 -1.02 8.97 -5.96
CA MET A 550 0.16 8.79 -6.80
C MET A 550 -0.14 8.81 -8.30
N GLN A 551 -1.37 8.55 -8.71
CA GLN A 551 -1.81 8.61 -10.12
C GLN A 551 -1.47 9.96 -10.78
N ARG A 552 -1.40 11.06 -10.02
CA ARG A 552 -1.06 12.41 -10.52
C ARG A 552 0.39 12.59 -10.92
N TYR A 553 1.25 11.61 -10.63
CA TYR A 553 2.69 11.65 -10.94
C TYR A 553 3.06 10.78 -12.16
N SER A 554 2.10 10.51 -13.05
CA SER A 554 2.32 9.75 -14.31
C SER A 554 3.00 8.40 -14.08
N THR A 555 2.53 7.68 -13.07
CA THR A 555 3.09 6.39 -12.66
C THR A 555 2.29 5.23 -13.23
N ALA A 556 2.99 4.24 -13.77
CA ALA A 556 2.52 2.88 -13.92
C ALA A 556 3.13 2.00 -12.82
N THR A 557 2.42 0.95 -12.43
CA THR A 557 2.92 -0.02 -11.44
C THR A 557 3.05 -1.40 -12.06
N TRP A 558 3.91 -2.24 -11.50
CA TRP A 558 3.95 -3.66 -11.86
C TRP A 558 3.80 -4.55 -10.63
N SER A 559 3.55 -5.82 -10.90
CA SER A 559 3.25 -6.83 -9.87
C SER A 559 4.39 -7.12 -8.88
N GLY A 560 5.60 -6.63 -9.13
CA GLY A 560 6.81 -7.09 -8.44
C GLY A 560 7.30 -8.43 -8.97
N ASP A 561 8.22 -9.07 -8.24
CA ASP A 561 8.93 -10.29 -8.64
C ASP A 561 8.05 -11.53 -8.37
N VAL A 562 7.02 -11.71 -9.18
CA VAL A 562 6.05 -12.81 -9.05
C VAL A 562 6.56 -14.12 -9.64
N GLY A 563 5.89 -15.23 -9.32
CA GLY A 563 6.18 -16.55 -9.88
C GLY A 563 5.76 -16.69 -11.36
N HIS A 564 6.29 -17.73 -12.04
CA HIS A 564 6.08 -17.97 -13.47
C HIS A 564 5.23 -19.24 -13.70
N ASP A 565 4.07 -19.31 -13.05
CA ASP A 565 3.14 -20.44 -13.17
C ASP A 565 1.71 -19.96 -13.44
N TRP A 566 0.84 -20.90 -13.87
CA TRP A 566 -0.54 -20.59 -14.23
C TRP A 566 -1.38 -20.06 -13.06
N GLU A 567 -1.10 -20.51 -11.86
CA GLU A 567 -1.80 -20.05 -10.67
C GLU A 567 -1.43 -18.61 -10.31
N THR A 568 -0.14 -18.28 -10.45
CA THR A 568 0.32 -16.89 -10.34
C THR A 568 -0.34 -16.01 -11.38
N LEU A 569 -0.38 -16.41 -12.66
CA LEU A 569 -1.06 -15.64 -13.72
C LEU A 569 -2.54 -15.38 -13.38
N ARG A 570 -3.25 -16.39 -12.91
CA ARG A 570 -4.65 -16.26 -12.47
C ARG A 570 -4.80 -15.20 -11.35
N ARG A 571 -3.91 -15.21 -10.37
CA ARG A 571 -3.90 -14.23 -9.26
C ARG A 571 -3.52 -12.84 -9.73
N GLN A 572 -2.62 -12.71 -10.71
CA GLN A 572 -2.24 -11.41 -11.28
C GLN A 572 -3.40 -10.72 -12.00
N ILE A 573 -4.29 -11.45 -12.67
CA ILE A 573 -5.51 -10.87 -13.25
C ILE A 573 -6.35 -10.19 -12.17
N VAL A 574 -6.55 -10.86 -11.04
CA VAL A 574 -7.28 -10.31 -9.89
C VAL A 574 -6.55 -9.11 -9.28
N GLY A 575 -5.21 -9.19 -9.13
CA GLY A 575 -4.38 -8.11 -8.65
C GLY A 575 -4.49 -6.84 -9.50
N GLY A 576 -4.45 -6.98 -10.83
CA GLY A 576 -4.61 -5.86 -11.77
C GLY A 576 -6.00 -5.21 -11.70
N LEU A 577 -7.06 -6.02 -11.55
CA LEU A 577 -8.41 -5.51 -11.31
C LEU A 577 -8.50 -4.74 -10.00
N GLY A 578 -7.88 -5.25 -8.93
CA GLY A 578 -7.78 -4.57 -7.63
C GLY A 578 -7.08 -3.20 -7.73
N MET A 579 -5.97 -3.11 -8.49
CA MET A 579 -5.28 -1.84 -8.74
C MET A 579 -6.14 -0.84 -9.51
N THR A 580 -6.82 -1.29 -10.57
CA THR A 580 -7.70 -0.44 -11.39
C THR A 580 -8.84 0.15 -10.55
N VAL A 581 -9.52 -0.69 -9.75
CA VAL A 581 -10.57 -0.25 -8.84
C VAL A 581 -10.04 0.71 -7.78
N SER A 582 -8.78 0.54 -7.35
CA SER A 582 -8.13 1.44 -6.39
C SER A 582 -7.69 2.79 -6.99
N GLY A 583 -8.10 3.12 -8.21
CA GLY A 583 -7.88 4.44 -8.83
C GLY A 583 -6.53 4.63 -9.52
N LEU A 584 -5.73 3.58 -9.65
CA LEU A 584 -4.44 3.58 -10.35
C LEU A 584 -4.59 2.91 -11.72
N PRO A 585 -4.70 3.68 -12.82
CA PRO A 585 -5.17 3.17 -14.11
C PRO A 585 -4.11 2.40 -14.91
N TRP A 586 -2.82 2.59 -14.60
CA TRP A 586 -1.70 2.01 -15.34
C TRP A 586 -1.05 0.92 -14.53
N TRP A 587 -1.20 -0.32 -14.98
CA TRP A 587 -0.65 -1.48 -14.31
C TRP A 587 -0.18 -2.53 -15.32
N THR A 588 0.87 -3.26 -14.96
CA THR A 588 1.39 -4.41 -15.69
C THR A 588 1.86 -5.51 -14.72
N TYR A 589 2.37 -6.60 -15.24
CA TYR A 589 2.95 -7.68 -14.43
C TYR A 589 4.19 -8.26 -15.11
N ASP A 590 5.02 -8.88 -14.32
CA ASP A 590 6.15 -9.65 -14.83
C ASP A 590 5.66 -10.94 -15.49
N ALA A 591 6.19 -11.27 -16.71
CA ALA A 591 5.78 -12.41 -17.53
C ALA A 591 6.95 -13.39 -17.74
#